data_47818bc4032194bf51587dda48b264b0
#
_entry.id   47818bc4032194bf51587dda48b264b0
#
_cell.length_a   1.000
_cell.length_b   1.000
_cell.length_c   1.000
_cell.angle_alpha   90.00
_cell.angle_beta   90.00
_cell.angle_gamma   90.00
#
_symmetry.space_group_name_H-M   'P 1'
#
loop_
_entity.id
_entity.type
_entity.pdbx_description
1 polymer ?
#
loop_
_entity_poly.entity_id
_entity_poly.type
_entity_poly.pdbx_seq_one_letter_code
_entity_poly.pdbx_strand_id
1 'polypeptide(L)'
;MVSGLTASRQHIGYAHPLEASERSYEKNRTCMNMVLLRNTQGLHAPMRLAMELKATEKIGRLPFLPSSHMMKDVLLGKDEEIGFEDILNIPEFREQMGQPHAVVEKSLGIL
;
A
#
# COMPACT_ATOMS: atom_id res chain seq x y z
N MET A 1 21.78 -5.53 34.26
CA MET A 1 20.34 -5.79 34.16
C MET A 1 19.64 -4.73 33.32
N VAL A 2 19.85 -3.45 33.60
CA VAL A 2 19.28 -2.36 32.79
C VAL A 2 19.77 -2.40 31.34
N SER A 3 21.06 -2.72 31.15
CA SER A 3 21.65 -2.84 29.82
C SER A 3 21.08 -4.05 29.03
N GLY A 4 20.70 -5.14 29.70
CA GLY A 4 20.09 -6.29 29.07
C GLY A 4 18.72 -6.01 28.49
N LEU A 5 17.87 -5.28 29.20
CA LEU A 5 16.55 -4.86 28.71
C LEU A 5 16.65 -3.89 27.54
N THR A 6 17.58 -2.96 27.60
CA THR A 6 17.83 -2.01 26.52
C THR A 6 18.33 -2.74 25.26
N ALA A 7 19.24 -3.69 25.40
CA ALA A 7 19.76 -4.49 24.29
C ALA A 7 18.65 -5.36 23.67
N SER A 8 17.80 -5.98 24.50
CA SER A 8 16.67 -6.77 24.03
C SER A 8 15.67 -5.91 23.29
N ARG A 9 15.37 -4.71 23.78
CA ARG A 9 14.47 -3.77 23.13
C ARG A 9 15.01 -3.32 21.79
N GLN A 10 16.32 -3.02 21.70
CA GLN A 10 16.96 -2.66 20.44
C GLN A 10 16.92 -3.82 19.45
N HIS A 11 17.15 -5.05 19.94
CA HIS A 11 17.12 -6.22 19.06
C HIS A 11 15.71 -6.52 18.55
N ILE A 12 14.68 -6.36 19.39
CA ILE A 12 13.27 -6.53 18.99
C ILE A 12 12.85 -5.44 18.00
N GLY A 13 13.35 -4.21 18.19
CA GLY A 13 13.05 -3.09 17.31
C GLY A 13 13.91 -3.03 16.06
N TYR A 14 14.85 -3.97 15.89
CA TYR A 14 15.74 -3.97 14.74
C TYR A 14 14.97 -4.39 13.48
N ALA A 15 14.90 -3.49 12.50
CA ALA A 15 14.30 -3.77 11.22
C ALA A 15 15.32 -4.45 10.30
N HIS A 16 14.86 -5.43 9.51
CA HIS A 16 15.70 -6.06 8.51
C HIS A 16 16.16 -5.01 7.48
N PRO A 17 17.41 -5.05 7.00
CA PRO A 17 17.91 -4.06 6.02
C PRO A 17 17.09 -3.95 4.76
N LEU A 18 16.43 -5.03 4.33
CA LEU A 18 15.57 -5.05 3.15
C LEU A 18 14.18 -4.46 3.39
N GLU A 19 13.79 -4.22 4.64
CA GLU A 19 12.45 -3.72 4.95
C GLU A 19 12.16 -2.39 4.27
N ALA A 20 13.09 -1.44 4.34
CA ALA A 20 12.93 -0.13 3.72
C ALA A 20 12.81 -0.22 2.20
N SER A 21 13.61 -1.07 1.56
CA SER A 21 13.55 -1.25 0.11
C SER A 21 12.26 -1.94 -0.33
N GLU A 22 11.77 -2.92 0.42
CA GLU A 22 10.52 -3.60 0.12
C GLU A 22 9.30 -2.68 0.28
N ARG A 23 9.28 -1.82 1.29
CA ARG A 23 8.20 -0.84 1.49
C ARG A 23 8.13 0.17 0.37
N SER A 24 9.28 0.59 -0.15
CA SER A 24 9.36 1.58 -1.23
C SER A 24 9.35 0.98 -2.62
N TYR A 25 9.36 -0.34 -2.74
CA TYR A 25 9.44 -1.05 -4.02
C TYR A 25 8.33 -0.63 -5.00
N GLU A 26 7.10 -0.68 -4.57
CA GLU A 26 5.94 -0.32 -5.41
C GLU A 26 5.98 1.13 -5.85
N LYS A 27 6.32 2.02 -4.92
CA LYS A 27 6.43 3.44 -5.22
C LYS A 27 7.54 3.71 -6.22
N ASN A 28 8.71 3.09 -6.03
CA ASN A 28 9.85 3.24 -6.93
C ASN A 28 9.52 2.70 -8.32
N ARG A 29 8.90 1.53 -8.39
CA ARG A 29 8.47 0.92 -9.65
C ARG A 29 7.48 1.81 -10.40
N THR A 30 6.51 2.36 -9.70
CA THR A 30 5.54 3.30 -10.28
C THR A 30 6.23 4.54 -10.82
N CYS A 31 7.16 5.12 -10.07
CA CYS A 31 7.93 6.29 -10.52
C CYS A 31 8.75 5.97 -11.78
N MET A 32 9.40 4.82 -11.83
CA MET A 32 10.16 4.38 -13.00
C MET A 32 9.27 4.21 -14.23
N ASN A 33 8.09 3.61 -14.05
CA ASN A 33 7.12 3.43 -15.14
C ASN A 33 6.59 4.77 -15.64
N MET A 34 6.36 5.73 -14.75
CA MET A 34 5.93 7.08 -15.13
C MET A 34 7.00 7.82 -15.93
N VAL A 35 8.26 7.70 -15.53
CA VAL A 35 9.39 8.28 -16.27
C VAL A 35 9.51 7.65 -17.66
N LEU A 36 9.37 6.33 -17.75
CA LEU A 36 9.41 5.61 -19.01
C LEU A 36 8.27 6.06 -19.94
N LEU A 37 7.06 6.20 -19.44
CA LEU A 37 5.93 6.69 -20.22
C LEU A 37 6.15 8.13 -20.73
N ARG A 38 6.73 8.97 -19.87
CA ARG A 38 7.07 10.33 -20.27
C ARG A 38 8.08 10.36 -21.42
N ASN A 39 9.08 9.50 -21.37
CA ASN A 39 10.12 9.43 -22.40
C ASN A 39 9.63 8.82 -23.70
N THR A 40 8.68 7.87 -23.64
CA THR A 40 8.19 7.16 -24.83
C THR A 40 6.98 7.82 -25.48
N GLN A 41 6.03 8.31 -24.69
CA GLN A 41 4.75 8.82 -25.17
C GLN A 41 4.55 10.32 -24.95
N GLY A 42 5.41 10.96 -24.17
CA GLY A 42 5.31 12.37 -23.85
C GLY A 42 4.69 12.64 -22.49
N LEU A 43 4.53 13.92 -22.15
CA LEU A 43 4.10 14.35 -20.82
C LEU A 43 2.64 14.00 -20.49
N HIS A 44 1.80 13.88 -21.52
CA HIS A 44 0.36 13.63 -21.32
C HIS A 44 0.06 12.23 -20.74
N ALA A 45 0.84 11.23 -21.09
CA ALA A 45 0.60 9.86 -20.68
C ALA A 45 0.74 9.64 -19.17
N PRO A 46 1.84 10.05 -18.50
CA PRO A 46 1.94 9.93 -17.05
C PRO A 46 0.93 10.80 -16.31
N MET A 47 0.59 11.97 -16.80
CA MET A 47 -0.43 12.82 -16.19
C MET A 47 -1.81 12.17 -16.24
N ARG A 48 -2.18 11.62 -17.38
CA ARG A 48 -3.45 10.92 -17.54
C ARG A 48 -3.53 9.68 -16.64
N LEU A 49 -2.48 8.88 -16.60
CA LEU A 49 -2.43 7.70 -15.76
C LEU A 49 -2.50 8.05 -14.26
N ALA A 50 -1.81 9.10 -13.85
CA ALA A 50 -1.87 9.57 -12.47
C ALA A 50 -3.28 10.02 -12.07
N MET A 51 -3.99 10.70 -12.95
CA MET A 51 -5.38 11.09 -12.72
C MET A 51 -6.30 9.88 -12.62
N GLU A 52 -6.14 8.90 -13.49
CA GLU A 52 -6.92 7.66 -13.48
C GLU A 52 -6.68 6.86 -12.21
N LEU A 53 -5.44 6.73 -11.77
CA LEU A 53 -5.11 6.05 -10.51
C LEU A 53 -5.72 6.75 -9.30
N LYS A 54 -5.66 8.06 -9.28
CA LYS A 54 -6.25 8.85 -8.20
C LYS A 54 -7.77 8.72 -8.15
N ALA A 55 -8.41 8.67 -9.32
CA ALA A 55 -9.85 8.46 -9.41
C ALA A 55 -10.24 7.07 -8.91
N THR A 56 -9.48 6.04 -9.24
CA THR A 56 -9.76 4.66 -8.79
C THR A 56 -9.57 4.47 -7.30
N GLU A 57 -8.69 5.23 -6.65
CA GLU A 57 -8.51 5.17 -5.20
C GLU A 57 -9.74 5.63 -4.42
N LYS A 58 -10.54 6.51 -5.00
CA LYS A 58 -11.76 7.01 -4.38
C LYS A 58 -12.92 6.04 -4.45
N ILE A 59 -12.84 5.09 -5.36
CA ILE A 59 -13.88 4.08 -5.54
C ILE A 59 -13.61 2.92 -4.60
N GLY A 60 -14.57 2.57 -3.79
CA GLY A 60 -14.42 1.49 -2.85
C GLY A 60 -15.67 1.30 -2.01
N ARG A 61 -15.56 0.43 -1.03
CA ARG A 61 -16.60 0.20 -0.05
C ARG A 61 -16.53 1.25 1.05
N LEU A 62 -17.35 1.10 2.08
CA LEU A 62 -17.27 1.97 3.26
C LEU A 62 -15.86 1.89 3.88
N PRO A 63 -15.41 2.97 4.57
CA PRO A 63 -14.03 3.04 5.05
C PRO A 63 -13.60 1.90 5.98
N PHE A 64 -14.54 1.30 6.71
CA PHE A 64 -14.24 0.20 7.62
C PHE A 64 -14.33 -1.19 6.96
N LEU A 65 -14.79 -1.26 5.73
CA LEU A 65 -14.86 -2.52 4.99
C LEU A 65 -13.63 -2.70 4.10
N PRO A 66 -13.06 -3.90 4.06
CA PRO A 66 -11.92 -4.16 3.18
C PRO A 66 -12.35 -4.07 1.72
N SER A 67 -11.49 -3.46 0.90
CA SER A 67 -11.67 -3.36 -0.54
C SER A 67 -10.49 -4.04 -1.23
N SER A 68 -10.78 -4.74 -2.32
CA SER A 68 -9.75 -5.39 -3.13
C SER A 68 -9.04 -4.41 -4.08
N HIS A 69 -9.56 -3.20 -4.26
CA HIS A 69 -9.01 -2.19 -5.18
C HIS A 69 -8.75 -2.74 -6.58
N MET A 70 -9.70 -3.51 -7.09
CA MET A 70 -9.53 -4.20 -8.38
C MET A 70 -9.30 -3.24 -9.54
N MET A 71 -9.96 -2.09 -9.54
CA MET A 71 -9.79 -1.11 -10.62
C MET A 71 -8.37 -0.56 -10.67
N LYS A 72 -7.78 -0.31 -9.50
CA LYS A 72 -6.39 0.11 -9.40
C LYS A 72 -5.44 -0.98 -9.87
N ASP A 73 -5.69 -2.22 -9.49
CA ASP A 73 -4.88 -3.36 -9.88
C ASP A 73 -4.92 -3.59 -11.39
N VAL A 74 -6.08 -3.43 -12.00
CA VAL A 74 -6.22 -3.53 -13.47
C VAL A 74 -5.40 -2.46 -14.18
N LEU A 75 -5.43 -1.22 -13.70
CA LEU A 75 -4.64 -0.13 -14.29
C LEU A 75 -3.14 -0.35 -14.15
N LEU A 76 -2.71 -0.94 -13.03
CA LEU A 76 -1.30 -1.23 -12.77
C LEU A 76 -0.83 -2.56 -13.37
N GLY A 77 -1.76 -3.36 -13.88
CA GLY A 77 -1.44 -4.68 -14.44
C GLY A 77 -1.19 -5.76 -13.39
N LYS A 78 -1.58 -5.54 -12.15
CA LYS A 78 -1.38 -6.50 -11.05
C LYS A 78 -2.42 -7.61 -11.00
N ASP A 79 -3.49 -7.49 -11.75
CA ASP A 79 -4.56 -8.47 -11.79
C ASP A 79 -4.11 -9.82 -12.39
N GLU A 80 -3.07 -9.79 -13.21
CA GLU A 80 -2.50 -10.98 -13.84
C GLU A 80 -1.32 -11.57 -13.05
N GLU A 81 -0.86 -10.88 -12.00
CA GLU A 81 0.29 -11.28 -11.20
C GLU A 81 -0.14 -11.70 -9.79
N ILE A 82 0.52 -12.71 -9.25
CA ILE A 82 0.34 -13.13 -7.87
C ILE A 82 1.53 -12.60 -7.06
N GLY A 83 1.25 -11.66 -6.17
CA GLY A 83 2.26 -11.10 -5.28
C GLY A 83 2.20 -11.69 -3.88
N PHE A 84 3.14 -11.30 -3.04
CA PHE A 84 3.13 -11.73 -1.65
C PHE A 84 1.94 -11.17 -0.87
N GLU A 85 1.44 -10.01 -1.25
CA GLU A 85 0.25 -9.39 -0.68
C GLU A 85 -1.03 -10.19 -0.92
N ASP A 86 -1.05 -11.04 -1.94
CA ASP A 86 -2.21 -11.89 -2.24
C ASP A 86 -2.25 -13.15 -1.37
N ILE A 87 -1.12 -13.52 -0.77
CA ILE A 87 -0.98 -14.75 0.02
C ILE A 87 -0.83 -14.42 1.51
N LEU A 88 -0.04 -13.39 1.85
CA LEU A 88 0.31 -13.05 3.21
C LEU A 88 -0.59 -11.95 3.77
N ASN A 89 -0.99 -12.08 5.03
CA ASN A 89 -1.79 -11.08 5.74
C ASN A 89 -3.09 -10.69 5.02
N ILE A 90 -3.79 -11.68 4.50
CA ILE A 90 -5.06 -11.44 3.80
C ILE A 90 -6.11 -10.99 4.82
N PRO A 91 -6.76 -9.82 4.60
CA PRO A 91 -7.77 -9.31 5.55
C PRO A 91 -8.95 -10.24 5.77
N GLU A 92 -9.28 -11.05 4.77
CA GLU A 92 -10.40 -12.00 4.82
C GLU A 92 -10.19 -13.12 5.86
N PHE A 93 -8.94 -13.42 6.19
CA PHE A 93 -8.59 -14.45 7.16
C PHE A 93 -8.25 -13.90 8.55
N ARG A 94 -8.50 -12.63 8.79
CA ARG A 94 -8.30 -12.05 10.11
C ARG A 94 -9.40 -12.49 11.06
N GLU A 95 -8.99 -13.00 12.21
CA GLU A 95 -9.92 -13.43 13.26
C GLU A 95 -10.50 -12.25 14.04
N GLN A 96 -9.80 -11.14 14.08
CA GLN A 96 -10.24 -9.97 14.82
C GLN A 96 -11.21 -9.14 13.98
N MET A 97 -12.32 -8.75 14.61
CA MET A 97 -13.25 -7.81 14.00
C MET A 97 -12.60 -6.44 13.87
N GLY A 98 -12.86 -5.79 12.74
CA GLY A 98 -12.46 -4.40 12.56
C GLY A 98 -13.23 -3.49 13.51
N GLN A 99 -12.68 -2.31 13.78
CA GLN A 99 -13.32 -1.27 14.58
C GLN A 99 -13.88 -0.20 13.64
N PRO A 100 -15.14 -0.30 13.23
CA PRO A 100 -15.68 0.60 12.20
C PRO A 100 -15.70 2.07 12.64
N HIS A 101 -16.00 2.33 13.90
CA HIS A 101 -16.02 3.71 14.42
C HIS A 101 -14.61 4.35 14.38
N ALA A 102 -13.59 3.62 14.81
CA ALA A 102 -12.22 4.12 14.81
C ALA A 102 -11.72 4.44 13.40
N VAL A 103 -12.02 3.56 12.45
CA VAL A 103 -11.61 3.74 11.06
C VAL A 103 -12.32 4.94 10.41
N VAL A 104 -13.62 5.08 10.62
CA VAL A 104 -14.41 6.20 10.09
C VAL A 104 -13.95 7.53 10.70
N GLU A 105 -13.76 7.58 11.98
CA GLU A 105 -13.29 8.79 12.67
C GLU A 105 -11.91 9.21 12.18
N LYS A 106 -11.02 8.25 11.96
CA LYS A 106 -9.70 8.52 11.41
C LYS A 106 -9.78 9.03 9.98
N SER A 107 -10.63 8.45 9.15
CA SER A 107 -10.79 8.87 7.75
C SER A 107 -11.40 10.26 7.63
N LEU A 108 -12.26 10.64 8.56
CA LEU A 108 -12.87 11.97 8.61
C LEU A 108 -11.98 13.01 9.29
N GLY A 109 -10.87 12.60 9.86
CA GLY A 109 -9.93 13.51 10.54
C GLY A 109 -10.41 14.04 11.88
N ILE A 110 -11.37 13.36 12.52
CA ILE A 110 -11.90 13.78 13.83
C ILE A 110 -10.92 13.40 14.97
N LEU A 111 -10.15 12.34 14.78
CA LEU A 111 -9.15 11.89 15.73
C LEU A 111 -7.72 12.07 15.19
#